data_168ea6d8d23c35e7d8b6e425a88b8d7f
#
_entry.id   168ea6d8d23c35e7d8b6e425a88b8d7f
#
_cell.length_a   1.000
_cell.length_b   1.000
_cell.length_c   1.000
_cell.angle_alpha   90.00
_cell.angle_beta   90.00
_cell.angle_gamma   90.00
#
_symmetry.space_group_name_H-M   'P 1'
#
loop_
_entity.id
_entity.type
_entity.pdbx_description
1 polymer ?
#
loop_
_entity_poly.entity_id
_entity_poly.type
_entity_poly.pdbx_seq_one_letter_code
_entity_poly.pdbx_strand_id
1 'polypeptide(L)'
;DFFFRFVEQSSDDGYVPFGTFGWNAAELIVKDVDESAEKLIGSPFEVIGKPADLSFTDQIRAMQILGPSKEIIYLTEFKSKLDEFDSPTPRCDIDQTFIVILAGENIDEMQSFMNETLSIEKAPPMQSRIRAISKVFNLPEDTKYKSAALAIKDQSLIELDEMPSEAGPRPYRNGFLPSGISIVSFIAHESEFIDESYDSNIPSFEKVQATTIRGSSGELIEILNA
;
A
#
# COMPACT_ATOMS: atom_id res chain seq x y z
N ASP A 1 2.62 13.42 9.66
CA ASP A 1 3.36 13.59 8.40
C ASP A 1 3.68 12.22 7.82
N PHE A 2 3.76 12.12 6.50
CA PHE A 2 4.23 10.91 5.83
C PHE A 2 5.36 11.29 4.85
N PHE A 3 6.17 10.29 4.46
CA PHE A 3 7.31 10.50 3.59
C PHE A 3 7.38 9.41 2.53
N PHE A 4 7.63 9.80 1.29
CA PHE A 4 8.11 8.89 0.25
C PHE A 4 9.64 9.01 0.15
N ARG A 5 10.33 7.88 0.22
CA ARG A 5 11.76 7.79 -0.02
C ARG A 5 12.01 7.00 -1.30
N PHE A 6 12.56 7.65 -2.29
CA PHE A 6 12.96 7.01 -3.54
C PHE A 6 14.40 6.50 -3.43
N VAL A 7 14.60 5.24 -3.76
CA VAL A 7 15.90 4.58 -3.74
C VAL A 7 16.24 4.15 -5.16
N GLU A 8 17.44 4.55 -5.64
CA GLU A 8 17.91 4.15 -6.96
C GLU A 8 18.13 2.63 -7.01
N GLN A 9 17.62 2.01 -8.05
CA GLN A 9 17.82 0.61 -8.36
C GLN A 9 18.62 0.48 -9.67
N SER A 10 19.65 -0.36 -9.67
CA SER A 10 20.57 -0.47 -10.81
C SER A 10 20.11 -1.40 -11.92
N SER A 11 19.04 -2.17 -11.75
CA SER A 11 18.54 -3.13 -12.75
C SER A 11 17.08 -3.50 -12.55
N ASP A 12 16.38 -3.83 -13.64
CA ASP A 12 15.07 -4.46 -13.59
C ASP A 12 15.18 -5.87 -12.98
N ASP A 13 14.40 -6.15 -11.95
CA ASP A 13 14.33 -7.43 -11.27
C ASP A 13 13.20 -8.33 -11.81
N GLY A 14 12.48 -7.88 -12.84
CA GLY A 14 11.34 -8.58 -13.41
C GLY A 14 10.04 -8.43 -12.62
N TYR A 15 9.98 -7.49 -11.68
CA TYR A 15 8.75 -7.20 -10.92
C TYR A 15 7.60 -6.81 -11.85
N VAL A 16 6.46 -7.44 -11.63
CA VAL A 16 5.19 -7.16 -12.30
C VAL A 16 4.23 -6.53 -11.28
N PRO A 17 3.84 -5.27 -11.46
CA PRO A 17 2.85 -4.61 -10.60
C PRO A 17 1.53 -5.41 -10.55
N PHE A 18 0.95 -5.56 -9.36
CA PHE A 18 -0.19 -6.45 -9.06
C PHE A 18 0.02 -7.95 -9.34
N GLY A 19 1.24 -8.39 -9.69
CA GLY A 19 1.51 -9.78 -10.04
C GLY A 19 2.25 -10.57 -8.97
N THR A 20 2.63 -9.93 -7.86
CA THR A 20 3.46 -10.56 -6.82
C THR A 20 2.97 -10.23 -5.42
N PHE A 21 3.39 -11.03 -4.43
CA PHE A 21 3.18 -10.76 -3.01
C PHE A 21 4.00 -9.56 -2.52
N GLY A 22 3.65 -9.02 -1.36
CA GLY A 22 4.28 -7.86 -0.72
C GLY A 22 3.49 -6.56 -0.90
N TRP A 23 4.10 -5.42 -0.61
CA TRP A 23 3.46 -4.10 -0.72
C TRP A 23 3.12 -3.76 -2.16
N ASN A 24 1.85 -3.79 -2.52
CA ASN A 24 1.42 -3.60 -3.90
C ASN A 24 1.10 -2.16 -4.25
N ALA A 25 0.50 -1.40 -3.34
CA ALA A 25 0.12 -0.02 -3.62
C ALA A 25 0.12 0.85 -2.35
N ALA A 26 0.13 2.15 -2.56
CA ALA A 26 -0.21 3.15 -1.56
C ALA A 26 -1.37 3.99 -2.07
N GLU A 27 -2.27 4.41 -1.17
CA GLU A 27 -3.41 5.23 -1.50
C GLU A 27 -3.29 6.61 -0.84
N LEU A 28 -3.35 7.65 -1.67
CA LEU A 28 -3.24 9.03 -1.25
C LEU A 28 -4.59 9.71 -1.35
N ILE A 29 -4.92 10.50 -0.33
CA ILE A 29 -6.08 11.36 -0.38
C ILE A 29 -5.81 12.57 -1.26
N VAL A 30 -6.77 12.89 -2.15
CA VAL A 30 -6.72 14.07 -3.03
C VAL A 30 -8.00 14.88 -2.93
N LYS A 31 -7.93 16.16 -3.28
CA LYS A 31 -9.12 17.03 -3.30
C LYS A 31 -10.06 16.71 -4.45
N ASP A 32 -9.50 16.42 -5.63
CA ASP A 32 -10.22 16.19 -6.87
C ASP A 32 -9.43 15.21 -7.73
N VAL A 33 -10.01 14.05 -7.98
CA VAL A 33 -9.37 12.98 -8.75
C VAL A 33 -9.31 13.32 -10.24
N ASP A 34 -10.32 13.98 -10.79
CA ASP A 34 -10.35 14.35 -12.21
C ASP A 34 -9.31 15.45 -12.51
N GLU A 35 -9.21 16.48 -11.64
CA GLU A 35 -8.16 17.50 -11.74
C GLU A 35 -6.76 16.88 -11.60
N SER A 36 -6.60 15.92 -10.69
CA SER A 36 -5.35 15.19 -10.53
C SER A 36 -4.97 14.42 -11.80
N ALA A 37 -5.94 13.78 -12.46
CA ALA A 37 -5.72 13.09 -13.72
C ALA A 37 -5.26 14.03 -14.85
N GLU A 38 -5.82 15.25 -14.91
CA GLU A 38 -5.40 16.27 -15.88
C GLU A 38 -3.95 16.72 -15.63
N LYS A 39 -3.57 16.91 -14.37
CA LYS A 39 -2.20 17.31 -13.98
C LYS A 39 -1.14 16.25 -14.28
N LEU A 40 -1.54 14.99 -14.41
CA LEU A 40 -0.63 13.89 -14.76
C LEU A 40 -0.33 13.78 -16.25
N ILE A 41 -1.05 14.50 -17.11
CA ILE A 41 -0.80 14.49 -18.57
C ILE A 41 0.62 14.99 -18.85
N GLY A 42 1.43 14.17 -19.53
CA GLY A 42 2.82 14.48 -19.84
C GLY A 42 3.81 14.27 -18.68
N SER A 43 3.35 13.79 -17.54
CA SER A 43 4.21 13.33 -16.43
C SER A 43 4.80 11.95 -16.72
N PRO A 44 5.79 11.47 -15.94
CA PRO A 44 6.31 10.12 -16.07
C PRO A 44 5.38 9.03 -15.52
N PHE A 45 4.23 9.38 -14.96
CA PHE A 45 3.24 8.44 -14.44
C PHE A 45 2.28 7.96 -15.54
N GLU A 46 1.97 6.67 -15.54
CA GLU A 46 0.97 6.07 -16.43
C GLU A 46 -0.37 5.93 -15.69
N VAL A 47 -1.46 6.41 -16.28
CA VAL A 47 -2.82 6.16 -15.76
C VAL A 47 -3.24 4.75 -16.14
N ILE A 48 -3.24 3.82 -15.19
CA ILE A 48 -3.62 2.41 -15.37
C ILE A 48 -5.09 2.15 -15.02
N GLY A 49 -5.69 3.01 -14.20
CA GLY A 49 -7.12 3.04 -13.90
C GLY A 49 -7.64 4.47 -13.96
N LYS A 50 -8.56 4.75 -14.89
CA LYS A 50 -9.16 6.09 -15.05
C LYS A 50 -10.00 6.47 -13.83
N PRO A 51 -10.19 7.79 -13.55
CA PRO A 51 -11.10 8.26 -12.52
C PRO A 51 -12.48 7.61 -12.60
N ALA A 52 -12.93 6.97 -11.56
CA ALA A 52 -14.23 6.32 -11.46
C ALA A 52 -14.72 6.28 -10.03
N ASP A 53 -16.04 6.33 -9.86
CA ASP A 53 -16.65 6.06 -8.55
C ASP A 53 -16.53 4.57 -8.23
N LEU A 54 -16.39 4.25 -6.94
CA LEU A 54 -16.33 2.86 -6.50
C LEU A 54 -17.65 2.14 -6.79
N SER A 55 -17.60 0.86 -7.11
CA SER A 55 -18.77 0.09 -7.55
C SER A 55 -19.87 -0.06 -6.49
N PHE A 56 -19.56 0.21 -5.23
CA PHE A 56 -20.48 0.08 -4.09
C PHE A 56 -20.93 1.43 -3.51
N THR A 57 -20.31 2.54 -3.92
CA THR A 57 -20.66 3.90 -3.48
C THR A 57 -20.21 4.95 -4.48
N ASP A 58 -21.01 6.00 -4.64
CA ASP A 58 -20.68 7.20 -5.41
C ASP A 58 -20.01 8.30 -4.57
N GLN A 59 -19.85 8.05 -3.26
CA GLN A 59 -19.20 8.96 -2.32
C GLN A 59 -17.67 8.92 -2.40
N ILE A 60 -17.10 7.87 -3.00
CA ILE A 60 -15.65 7.68 -3.17
C ILE A 60 -15.34 7.60 -4.66
N ARG A 61 -14.43 8.44 -5.10
CA ARG A 61 -13.90 8.45 -6.46
C ARG A 61 -12.41 8.20 -6.43
N ALA A 62 -11.93 7.28 -7.26
CA ALA A 62 -10.53 6.90 -7.27
C ALA A 62 -9.98 6.69 -8.67
N MET A 63 -8.66 6.82 -8.81
CA MET A 63 -7.90 6.44 -9.98
C MET A 63 -6.63 5.70 -9.58
N GLN A 64 -6.01 5.01 -10.52
CA GLN A 64 -4.75 4.28 -10.29
C GLN A 64 -3.69 4.76 -11.26
N ILE A 65 -2.51 4.98 -10.75
CA ILE A 65 -1.34 5.35 -11.54
C ILE A 65 -0.17 4.40 -11.26
N LEU A 66 0.63 4.19 -12.27
CA LEU A 66 1.89 3.48 -12.21
C LEU A 66 3.03 4.48 -12.36
N GLY A 67 3.89 4.52 -11.39
CA GLY A 67 5.06 5.39 -11.42
C GLY A 67 6.26 4.77 -12.12
N PRO A 68 7.30 5.56 -12.37
CA PRO A 68 8.48 5.15 -13.14
C PRO A 68 9.30 4.05 -12.45
N SER A 69 9.18 3.89 -11.13
CA SER A 69 9.82 2.81 -10.37
C SER A 69 8.90 1.60 -10.19
N LYS A 70 7.84 1.50 -11.00
CA LYS A 70 6.80 0.48 -10.93
C LYS A 70 5.96 0.52 -9.64
N GLU A 71 6.01 1.62 -8.89
CA GLU A 71 5.13 1.86 -7.76
C GLU A 71 3.70 2.12 -8.24
N ILE A 72 2.73 1.51 -7.58
CA ILE A 72 1.32 1.77 -7.82
C ILE A 72 0.80 2.71 -6.74
N ILE A 73 0.14 3.76 -7.19
CA ILE A 73 -0.49 4.74 -6.32
C ILE A 73 -1.96 4.88 -6.71
N TYR A 74 -2.82 4.79 -5.71
CA TYR A 74 -4.22 5.18 -5.85
C TYR A 74 -4.35 6.65 -5.42
N LEU A 75 -5.08 7.43 -6.20
CA LEU A 75 -5.50 8.78 -5.82
C LEU A 75 -6.99 8.72 -5.55
N THR A 76 -7.38 9.06 -4.31
CA THR A 76 -8.75 8.86 -3.83
C THR A 76 -9.32 10.15 -3.27
N GLU A 77 -10.54 10.45 -3.69
CA GLU A 77 -11.35 11.56 -3.25
C GLU A 77 -12.57 11.05 -2.48
N PHE A 78 -12.80 11.58 -1.29
CA PHE A 78 -14.06 11.43 -0.58
C PHE A 78 -14.94 12.64 -0.88
N LYS A 79 -15.97 12.46 -1.70
CA LYS A 79 -16.91 13.51 -2.09
C LYS A 79 -17.79 13.95 -0.92
N SER A 80 -17.94 13.10 0.08
CA SER A 80 -18.63 13.37 1.33
C SER A 80 -18.05 12.54 2.46
N LYS A 81 -18.33 12.94 3.70
CA LYS A 81 -17.94 12.18 4.88
C LYS A 81 -18.66 10.84 4.90
N LEU A 82 -17.93 9.76 5.20
CA LEU A 82 -18.50 8.44 5.35
C LEU A 82 -18.91 8.20 6.81
N ASP A 83 -20.01 7.48 7.02
CA ASP A 83 -20.47 7.14 8.37
C ASP A 83 -19.65 5.99 8.99
N GLU A 84 -19.11 5.10 8.14
CA GLU A 84 -18.45 3.87 8.54
C GLU A 84 -16.92 4.00 8.68
N PHE A 85 -16.35 5.06 8.17
CA PHE A 85 -14.91 5.31 8.17
C PHE A 85 -14.63 6.81 8.35
N ASP A 86 -13.83 7.15 9.37
CA ASP A 86 -13.39 8.51 9.57
C ASP A 86 -12.34 8.90 8.52
N SER A 87 -12.82 9.20 7.32
CA SER A 87 -11.99 9.49 6.16
C SER A 87 -11.18 10.77 6.36
N PRO A 88 -9.90 10.78 5.95
CA PRO A 88 -9.09 11.99 6.01
C PRO A 88 -9.61 13.07 5.07
N THR A 89 -9.44 14.33 5.48
CA THR A 89 -9.74 15.48 4.63
C THR A 89 -8.44 16.06 4.08
N PRO A 90 -8.29 16.18 2.75
CA PRO A 90 -7.04 16.65 2.16
C PRO A 90 -6.79 18.14 2.47
N ARG A 91 -5.59 18.47 2.91
CA ARG A 91 -5.12 19.84 3.23
C ARG A 91 -4.57 20.56 1.99
N CYS A 92 -4.14 19.79 0.99
CA CYS A 92 -3.62 20.26 -0.29
C CYS A 92 -4.13 19.36 -1.44
N ASP A 93 -3.77 19.64 -2.68
CA ASP A 93 -4.33 18.94 -3.85
C ASP A 93 -4.08 17.44 -3.81
N ILE A 94 -2.86 17.02 -3.45
CA ILE A 94 -2.49 15.64 -3.15
C ILE A 94 -1.87 15.67 -1.75
N ASP A 95 -2.49 14.98 -0.81
CA ASP A 95 -2.07 15.00 0.59
C ASP A 95 -1.48 13.63 1.01
N GLN A 96 -1.73 13.21 2.20
CA GLN A 96 -1.12 12.07 2.85
C GLN A 96 -1.56 10.71 2.30
N THR A 97 -0.70 9.72 2.45
CA THR A 97 -1.10 8.31 2.38
C THR A 97 -1.99 7.98 3.57
N PHE A 98 -3.07 7.28 3.32
CA PHE A 98 -3.98 6.81 4.37
C PHE A 98 -4.26 5.31 4.29
N ILE A 99 -3.96 4.67 3.17
CA ILE A 99 -3.98 3.21 3.01
C ILE A 99 -2.67 2.75 2.38
N VAL A 100 -2.14 1.64 2.87
CA VAL A 100 -1.11 0.84 2.19
C VAL A 100 -1.68 -0.54 1.91
N ILE A 101 -1.45 -1.08 0.72
CA ILE A 101 -2.05 -2.33 0.25
C ILE A 101 -0.98 -3.42 0.23
N LEU A 102 -1.21 -4.45 1.02
CA LEU A 102 -0.38 -5.64 1.11
C LEU A 102 -1.09 -6.82 0.42
N ALA A 103 -0.41 -7.44 -0.52
CA ALA A 103 -0.89 -8.64 -1.21
C ALA A 103 -0.14 -9.88 -0.74
N GLY A 104 -0.87 -10.99 -0.59
CA GLY A 104 -0.28 -12.25 -0.14
C GLY A 104 -1.10 -13.47 -0.50
N GLU A 105 -0.59 -14.64 -0.17
CA GLU A 105 -1.20 -15.92 -0.51
C GLU A 105 -2.43 -16.22 0.37
N ASN A 106 -2.38 -15.83 1.64
CA ASN A 106 -3.38 -16.21 2.64
C ASN A 106 -3.70 -15.04 3.57
N ILE A 107 -4.95 -14.59 3.53
CA ILE A 107 -5.38 -13.43 4.31
C ILE A 107 -5.35 -13.69 5.83
N ASP A 108 -5.62 -14.92 6.25
CA ASP A 108 -5.63 -15.27 7.68
C ASP A 108 -4.19 -15.27 8.26
N GLU A 109 -3.21 -15.72 7.46
CA GLU A 109 -1.80 -15.66 7.83
C GLU A 109 -1.29 -14.22 7.88
N MET A 110 -1.64 -13.39 6.88
CA MET A 110 -1.30 -11.96 6.88
C MET A 110 -1.87 -11.25 8.10
N GLN A 111 -3.15 -11.46 8.41
CA GLN A 111 -3.79 -10.89 9.60
C GLN A 111 -3.17 -11.38 10.90
N SER A 112 -2.82 -12.67 10.98
CA SER A 112 -2.17 -13.24 12.17
C SER A 112 -0.81 -12.61 12.39
N PHE A 113 -0.02 -12.46 11.33
CA PHE A 113 1.28 -11.78 11.41
C PHE A 113 1.14 -10.32 11.88
N MET A 114 0.22 -9.54 11.30
CA MET A 114 -0.01 -8.16 11.71
C MET A 114 -0.46 -8.03 13.16
N ASN A 115 -1.32 -8.96 13.62
CA ASN A 115 -1.78 -8.97 15.00
C ASN A 115 -0.70 -9.37 16.00
N GLU A 116 0.01 -10.47 15.73
CA GLU A 116 1.03 -11.02 16.64
C GLU A 116 2.28 -10.13 16.71
N THR A 117 2.63 -9.49 15.58
CA THR A 117 3.88 -8.73 15.47
C THR A 117 3.68 -7.23 15.73
N LEU A 118 2.60 -6.65 15.23
CA LEU A 118 2.37 -5.19 15.30
C LEU A 118 1.19 -4.82 16.20
N SER A 119 0.55 -5.80 16.85
CA SER A 119 -0.64 -5.60 17.71
C SER A 119 -1.81 -4.93 16.96
N ILE A 120 -1.90 -5.11 15.64
CA ILE A 120 -3.00 -4.59 14.81
C ILE A 120 -4.17 -5.56 14.87
N GLU A 121 -5.36 -5.08 15.21
CA GLU A 121 -6.55 -5.92 15.34
C GLU A 121 -6.97 -6.50 13.98
N LYS A 122 -7.37 -7.78 13.99
CA LYS A 122 -7.91 -8.47 12.82
C LYS A 122 -9.27 -7.90 12.44
N ALA A 123 -9.55 -7.84 11.15
CA ALA A 123 -10.83 -7.41 10.59
C ALA A 123 -11.53 -8.55 9.85
N PRO A 124 -12.87 -8.58 9.82
CA PRO A 124 -13.60 -9.58 9.05
C PRO A 124 -13.29 -9.45 7.55
N PRO A 125 -12.89 -10.55 6.88
CA PRO A 125 -12.64 -10.51 5.45
C PRO A 125 -13.91 -10.23 4.66
N MET A 126 -13.76 -9.48 3.57
CA MET A 126 -14.80 -9.20 2.59
C MET A 126 -14.42 -9.75 1.20
N GLN A 127 -15.36 -9.70 0.27
CA GLN A 127 -15.13 -10.10 -1.12
C GLN A 127 -15.07 -8.84 -2.00
N SER A 128 -13.90 -8.52 -2.51
CA SER A 128 -13.64 -7.33 -3.34
C SER A 128 -13.34 -7.70 -4.78
N ARG A 129 -13.71 -6.83 -5.71
CA ARG A 129 -13.30 -6.94 -7.11
C ARG A 129 -12.08 -6.06 -7.34
N ILE A 130 -10.97 -6.68 -7.67
CA ILE A 130 -9.72 -5.97 -7.93
C ILE A 130 -9.35 -6.21 -9.39
N ARG A 131 -9.90 -5.33 -10.28
CA ARG A 131 -9.75 -5.47 -11.74
C ARG A 131 -8.30 -5.50 -12.19
N ALA A 132 -7.43 -4.80 -11.50
CA ALA A 132 -6.00 -4.78 -11.80
C ALA A 132 -5.37 -6.17 -11.65
N ILE A 133 -5.68 -6.88 -10.58
CA ILE A 133 -5.24 -8.28 -10.37
C ILE A 133 -5.83 -9.18 -11.45
N SER A 134 -7.14 -9.10 -11.69
CA SER A 134 -7.79 -9.90 -12.75
C SER A 134 -7.13 -9.70 -14.11
N LYS A 135 -6.76 -8.47 -14.46
CA LYS A 135 -6.10 -8.13 -15.71
C LYS A 135 -4.71 -8.76 -15.82
N VAL A 136 -3.90 -8.71 -14.75
CA VAL A 136 -2.54 -9.28 -14.75
C VAL A 136 -2.57 -10.79 -14.95
N PHE A 137 -3.51 -11.48 -14.31
CA PHE A 137 -3.65 -12.94 -14.38
C PHE A 137 -4.60 -13.42 -15.47
N ASN A 138 -5.11 -12.52 -16.33
CA ASN A 138 -6.09 -12.85 -17.39
C ASN A 138 -7.33 -13.59 -16.85
N LEU A 139 -7.80 -13.18 -15.69
CA LEU A 139 -9.01 -13.68 -15.03
C LEU A 139 -10.23 -12.82 -15.40
N PRO A 140 -11.46 -13.35 -15.25
CA PRO A 140 -12.68 -12.56 -15.46
C PRO A 140 -12.69 -11.28 -14.61
N GLU A 141 -13.18 -10.17 -15.16
CA GLU A 141 -13.22 -8.87 -14.46
C GLU A 141 -14.11 -8.87 -13.20
N ASP A 142 -15.03 -9.81 -13.11
CA ASP A 142 -15.91 -10.00 -11.95
C ASP A 142 -15.36 -10.97 -10.90
N THR A 143 -14.12 -11.46 -11.09
CA THR A 143 -13.43 -12.28 -10.10
C THR A 143 -13.35 -11.54 -8.77
N LYS A 144 -13.67 -12.26 -7.72
CA LYS A 144 -13.63 -11.73 -6.35
C LYS A 144 -12.45 -12.31 -5.59
N TYR A 145 -11.81 -11.44 -4.85
CA TYR A 145 -10.67 -11.75 -3.97
C TYR A 145 -11.09 -11.49 -2.53
N LYS A 146 -10.57 -12.26 -1.59
CA LYS A 146 -10.72 -11.90 -0.19
C LYS A 146 -9.83 -10.69 0.09
N SER A 147 -10.40 -9.69 0.76
CA SER A 147 -9.65 -8.54 1.27
C SER A 147 -10.09 -8.21 2.69
N ALA A 148 -9.24 -7.51 3.43
CA ALA A 148 -9.55 -7.02 4.76
C ALA A 148 -8.89 -5.67 4.98
N ALA A 149 -9.59 -4.75 5.63
CA ALA A 149 -9.07 -3.44 5.99
C ALA A 149 -8.79 -3.41 7.49
N LEU A 150 -7.51 -3.42 7.84
CA LEU A 150 -7.05 -3.37 9.23
C LEU A 150 -6.90 -1.91 9.65
N ALA A 151 -7.63 -1.48 10.66
CA ALA A 151 -7.51 -0.12 11.18
C ALA A 151 -6.19 0.06 11.94
N ILE A 152 -5.47 1.10 11.60
CA ILE A 152 -4.35 1.62 12.37
C ILE A 152 -4.70 3.02 12.86
N LYS A 153 -3.80 3.64 13.63
CA LYS A 153 -4.05 4.94 14.23
C LYS A 153 -4.25 6.05 13.17
N ASP A 154 -4.94 7.12 13.55
CA ASP A 154 -5.00 8.38 12.79
C ASP A 154 -5.58 8.29 11.36
N GLN A 155 -6.75 7.64 11.22
CA GLN A 155 -7.48 7.55 9.95
C GLN A 155 -6.73 6.78 8.84
N SER A 156 -5.85 5.87 9.23
CA SER A 156 -5.07 5.06 8.30
C SER A 156 -5.46 3.59 8.37
N LEU A 157 -5.29 2.89 7.26
CA LEU A 157 -5.61 1.47 7.12
C LEU A 157 -4.44 0.71 6.48
N ILE A 158 -4.36 -0.59 6.79
CA ILE A 158 -3.64 -1.56 5.95
C ILE A 158 -4.71 -2.39 5.24
N GLU A 159 -4.79 -2.31 3.93
CA GLU A 159 -5.60 -3.22 3.13
C GLU A 159 -4.81 -4.47 2.82
N LEU A 160 -5.39 -5.62 3.08
CA LEU A 160 -4.84 -6.92 2.76
C LEU A 160 -5.63 -7.54 1.60
N ASP A 161 -4.93 -8.00 0.56
CA ASP A 161 -5.53 -8.66 -0.59
C ASP A 161 -5.00 -10.08 -0.75
N GLU A 162 -5.90 -11.08 -0.72
CA GLU A 162 -5.55 -12.47 -1.05
C GLU A 162 -5.40 -12.62 -2.56
N MET A 163 -4.21 -12.98 -2.98
CA MET A 163 -3.86 -13.11 -4.39
C MET A 163 -4.32 -14.45 -4.98
N PRO A 164 -4.54 -14.53 -6.30
CA PRO A 164 -4.80 -15.81 -6.96
C PRO A 164 -3.59 -16.74 -6.86
N SER A 165 -3.86 -18.05 -6.98
CA SER A 165 -2.84 -19.11 -6.85
C SER A 165 -1.68 -19.01 -7.85
N GLU A 166 -1.86 -18.24 -8.92
CA GLU A 166 -0.84 -17.97 -9.93
C GLU A 166 0.17 -16.91 -9.51
N ALA A 167 -0.16 -16.14 -8.48
CA ALA A 167 0.75 -15.14 -7.91
C ALA A 167 1.87 -15.83 -7.12
N GLY A 168 2.97 -15.14 -6.98
CA GLY A 168 4.13 -15.67 -6.25
C GLY A 168 4.93 -14.58 -5.54
N PRO A 169 6.00 -14.98 -4.86
CA PRO A 169 6.87 -14.04 -4.18
C PRO A 169 7.41 -12.98 -5.13
N ARG A 170 7.59 -11.76 -4.61
CA ARG A 170 8.22 -10.68 -5.36
C ARG A 170 9.68 -11.04 -5.65
N PRO A 171 10.13 -10.93 -6.91
CA PRO A 171 11.53 -11.12 -7.23
C PRO A 171 12.36 -10.05 -6.49
N TYR A 172 13.52 -10.46 -6.02
CA TYR A 172 14.50 -9.53 -5.47
C TYR A 172 15.91 -10.01 -5.80
N ARG A 173 16.84 -9.09 -5.81
CA ARG A 173 18.26 -9.35 -5.98
C ARG A 173 18.98 -9.12 -4.66
N ASN A 174 19.83 -10.06 -4.26
CA ASN A 174 20.58 -9.95 -3.01
C ASN A 174 21.39 -8.65 -2.96
N GLY A 175 21.26 -7.90 -1.86
CA GLY A 175 21.88 -6.60 -1.66
C GLY A 175 21.13 -5.41 -2.26
N PHE A 176 19.93 -5.63 -2.83
CA PHE A 176 19.07 -4.58 -3.39
C PHE A 176 17.66 -4.69 -2.82
N LEU A 177 16.98 -3.57 -2.74
CA LEU A 177 15.55 -3.56 -2.45
C LEU A 177 14.75 -4.05 -3.68
N PRO A 178 13.62 -4.73 -3.48
CA PRO A 178 12.74 -5.10 -4.59
C PRO A 178 12.12 -3.87 -5.26
N SER A 179 11.78 -3.95 -6.55
CA SER A 179 11.10 -2.88 -7.29
C SER A 179 9.70 -2.59 -6.75
N GLY A 180 9.17 -1.42 -7.07
CA GLY A 180 7.89 -0.93 -6.57
C GLY A 180 7.99 -0.44 -5.12
N ILE A 181 6.93 -0.58 -4.34
CA ILE A 181 6.94 -0.24 -2.92
C ILE A 181 7.68 -1.35 -2.17
N SER A 182 8.88 -1.06 -1.73
CA SER A 182 9.78 -2.04 -1.14
C SER A 182 9.58 -2.22 0.36
N ILE A 183 9.42 -1.10 1.06
CA ILE A 183 9.33 -1.03 2.52
C ILE A 183 8.21 -0.07 2.88
N VAL A 184 7.42 -0.43 3.87
CA VAL A 184 6.53 0.49 4.57
C VAL A 184 7.03 0.65 6.00
N SER A 185 7.18 1.92 6.42
CA SER A 185 7.66 2.28 7.75
C SER A 185 6.50 2.69 8.63
N PHE A 186 6.44 2.13 9.84
CA PHE A 186 5.47 2.47 10.87
C PHE A 186 6.16 3.09 12.08
N ILE A 187 5.54 4.09 12.68
CA ILE A 187 5.97 4.65 13.94
C ILE A 187 5.34 3.82 15.06
N ALA A 188 6.16 3.26 15.94
CA ALA A 188 5.73 2.57 17.13
C ALA A 188 6.15 3.36 18.38
N HIS A 189 5.24 3.46 19.32
CA HIS A 189 5.54 3.94 20.67
C HIS A 189 5.70 2.68 21.55
N GLU A 190 6.89 2.44 22.09
CA GLU A 190 7.22 1.27 22.90
C GLU A 190 7.20 -0.06 22.12
N SER A 191 8.16 -0.29 21.20
CA SER A 191 8.33 -1.60 20.59
C SER A 191 9.38 -2.43 21.30
N GLU A 192 9.10 -3.74 21.46
CA GLU A 192 10.05 -4.72 22.01
C GLU A 192 11.11 -5.19 20.98
N PHE A 193 11.09 -4.63 19.74
CA PHE A 193 12.01 -5.02 18.67
C PHE A 193 13.37 -4.34 18.82
N ILE A 194 14.18 -4.82 19.77
CA ILE A 194 15.47 -4.18 20.10
C ILE A 194 16.68 -4.94 19.53
N ASP A 195 16.53 -6.20 19.14
CA ASP A 195 17.68 -7.10 18.93
C ASP A 195 18.49 -6.84 17.65
N GLU A 196 17.96 -6.14 16.63
CA GLU A 196 18.70 -5.76 15.41
C GLU A 196 18.33 -4.34 14.97
N SER A 197 18.47 -3.37 15.89
CA SER A 197 18.14 -1.98 15.61
C SER A 197 19.32 -1.23 14.99
N TYR A 198 19.00 -0.21 14.20
CA TYR A 198 19.93 0.73 13.60
C TYR A 198 19.41 2.16 13.74
N ASP A 199 20.30 3.14 13.62
CA ASP A 199 19.89 4.54 13.63
C ASP A 199 19.22 4.88 12.29
N SER A 200 17.97 5.35 12.33
CA SER A 200 17.26 5.80 11.13
C SER A 200 17.96 7.01 10.51
N ASN A 201 18.01 7.05 9.18
CA ASN A 201 18.45 8.20 8.42
C ASN A 201 17.29 8.91 7.67
N ILE A 202 16.05 8.58 8.01
CA ILE A 202 14.87 9.23 7.43
C ILE A 202 14.79 10.67 7.95
N PRO A 203 14.62 11.67 7.09
CA PRO A 203 14.41 13.05 7.51
C PRO A 203 13.29 13.15 8.56
N SER A 204 13.52 13.94 9.60
CA SER A 204 12.67 14.08 10.80
C SER A 204 12.69 12.87 11.75
N PHE A 205 13.34 11.77 11.39
CA PHE A 205 13.53 10.58 12.24
C PHE A 205 15.01 10.18 12.34
N GLU A 206 15.94 11.12 12.09
CA GLU A 206 17.36 10.85 12.23
C GLU A 206 17.69 10.48 13.68
N LYS A 207 18.44 9.39 13.84
CA LYS A 207 18.82 8.79 15.15
C LYS A 207 17.67 8.16 15.95
N VAL A 208 16.47 8.09 15.39
CA VAL A 208 15.43 7.22 15.94
C VAL A 208 15.84 5.77 15.69
N GLN A 209 15.69 4.92 16.69
CA GLN A 209 16.01 3.50 16.54
C GLN A 209 14.99 2.86 15.58
N ALA A 210 15.48 2.15 14.60
CA ALA A 210 14.67 1.47 13.60
C ALA A 210 15.02 -0.02 13.55
N THR A 211 14.04 -0.83 13.22
CA THR A 211 14.21 -2.26 12.94
C THR A 211 13.47 -2.62 11.68
N THR A 212 14.05 -3.44 10.81
CA THR A 212 13.38 -3.96 9.62
C THR A 212 13.10 -5.44 9.78
N ILE A 213 11.83 -5.81 9.63
CA ILE A 213 11.37 -7.20 9.69
C ILE A 213 10.78 -7.62 8.35
N ARG A 214 10.70 -8.93 8.14
CA ARG A 214 10.05 -9.52 6.96
C ARG A 214 8.74 -10.17 7.37
N GLY A 215 7.66 -9.77 6.71
CA GLY A 215 6.33 -10.31 6.97
C GLY A 215 6.03 -11.61 6.25
N SER A 216 4.83 -12.12 6.48
CA SER A 216 4.37 -13.44 5.99
C SER A 216 4.28 -13.54 4.47
N SER A 217 4.08 -12.42 3.77
CA SER A 217 4.05 -12.35 2.31
C SER A 217 5.40 -11.93 1.71
N GLY A 218 6.47 -11.90 2.52
CA GLY A 218 7.80 -11.48 2.10
C GLY A 218 8.02 -9.97 2.05
N GLU A 219 7.04 -9.18 2.45
CA GLU A 219 7.12 -7.73 2.56
C GLU A 219 8.15 -7.30 3.60
N LEU A 220 8.76 -6.13 3.39
CA LEU A 220 9.62 -5.51 4.38
C LEU A 220 8.84 -4.44 5.14
N ILE A 221 8.94 -4.50 6.46
CA ILE A 221 8.32 -3.56 7.38
C ILE A 221 9.43 -2.93 8.20
N GLU A 222 9.52 -1.60 8.18
CA GLU A 222 10.40 -0.84 9.05
C GLU A 222 9.59 -0.29 10.22
N ILE A 223 10.09 -0.49 11.43
CA ILE A 223 9.49 0.01 12.66
C ILE A 223 10.40 1.07 13.24
N LEU A 224 9.88 2.28 13.38
CA LEU A 224 10.57 3.43 13.95
C LEU A 224 10.10 3.62 15.39
N ASN A 225 11.01 3.51 16.35
CA ASN A 225 10.75 3.71 17.77
C ASN A 225 10.87 5.21 18.10
N ALA A 226 9.77 5.95 18.04
CA ALA A 226 9.74 7.41 18.24
C ALA A 226 8.87 7.83 19.43
#